data_7fbb22c0e57b5d90df1c31c326205a8a
#
_entry.id   7fbb22c0e57b5d90df1c31c326205a8a
#
_cell.length_a   1.000
_cell.length_b   1.000
_cell.length_c   1.000
_cell.angle_alpha   90.00
_cell.angle_beta   90.00
_cell.angle_gamma   90.00
#
_symmetry.space_group_name_H-M   'P 1'
#
loop_
_entity.id
_entity.type
_entity.pdbx_description
1 polymer ?
#
loop_
_entity_poly.entity_id
_entity_poly.type
_entity_poly.pdbx_seq_one_letter_code
_entity_poly.pdbx_strand_id
1 'polypeptide(L)'
;MEQAVPVLEIGVVLLVAGLVGVGARRLGFPAVVGYLAVGLLVGPFTPGYVADKHQIQVLADVGVVLLLFEVGIELDLRSLAKEPRGILLAVPLQIAIVTAIGAAVALALGSPALGAVTLGLVAALSSSVVVVNITRSRKRTTDPVTERALVVWALLQDAATLVAATILAVLLAPGGESPALAFGRAVAFVVVAAVIQGWAVPRLLAAVQDQPDSFLILAVSAALAIAGVGAVIFGIPVALAAFVAGVLFSIRPIAQEARREVLPFRDLFAVLFFVAIGTLVDPAAVAREPGWLAVFIGLVVMKAVVIAALDALFRIPGRNWQVAIGLAQIGEFSFVVLGLGVAAGVVSAGQSSAALAAAAITIALSAVGARLFRPNADLARA
;
A
#
# COMPACT_ATOMS: atom_id res chain seq x y z
N MET A 1 -9.25 -18.95 31.49
CA MET A 1 -9.16 -17.48 31.51
C MET A 1 -8.05 -16.96 30.57
N GLU A 2 -6.87 -17.58 30.53
CA GLU A 2 -5.77 -17.16 29.64
C GLU A 2 -6.12 -17.12 28.16
N GLN A 3 -6.94 -18.05 27.65
CA GLN A 3 -7.36 -18.08 26.24
C GLN A 3 -8.42 -17.05 25.88
N ALA A 4 -9.15 -16.48 26.84
CA ALA A 4 -10.19 -15.48 26.59
C ALA A 4 -9.63 -14.07 26.45
N VAL A 5 -8.47 -13.80 27.04
CA VAL A 5 -7.83 -12.46 27.00
C VAL A 5 -7.50 -12.04 25.56
N PRO A 6 -6.83 -12.87 24.73
CA PRO A 6 -6.54 -12.51 23.34
C PRO A 6 -7.77 -12.20 22.49
N VAL A 7 -8.85 -12.97 22.68
CA VAL A 7 -10.10 -12.76 21.94
C VAL A 7 -10.74 -11.43 22.32
N LEU A 8 -10.73 -11.10 23.63
CA LEU A 8 -11.23 -9.82 24.11
C LEU A 8 -10.38 -8.66 23.57
N GLU A 9 -9.06 -8.79 23.59
CA GLU A 9 -8.13 -7.77 23.08
C GLU A 9 -8.36 -7.47 21.62
N ILE A 10 -8.39 -8.49 20.77
CA ILE A 10 -8.65 -8.33 19.33
C ILE A 10 -10.03 -7.71 19.10
N GLY A 11 -11.04 -8.18 19.83
CA GLY A 11 -12.41 -7.66 19.75
C GLY A 11 -12.49 -6.18 20.12
N VAL A 12 -11.84 -5.77 21.22
CA VAL A 12 -11.80 -4.36 21.67
C VAL A 12 -11.03 -3.51 20.66
N VAL A 13 -9.87 -3.95 20.17
CA VAL A 13 -9.06 -3.22 19.18
C VAL A 13 -9.87 -3.01 17.90
N LEU A 14 -10.52 -4.04 17.38
CA LEU A 14 -11.38 -3.93 16.20
C LEU A 14 -12.58 -2.99 16.42
N LEU A 15 -13.23 -3.08 17.57
CA LEU A 15 -14.36 -2.21 17.90
C LEU A 15 -13.93 -0.74 17.96
N VAL A 16 -12.85 -0.45 18.69
CA VAL A 16 -12.32 0.91 18.82
C VAL A 16 -11.84 1.43 17.48
N ALA A 17 -11.10 0.63 16.70
CA ALA A 17 -10.67 0.99 15.36
C ALA A 17 -11.87 1.27 14.43
N GLY A 18 -12.89 0.43 14.49
CA GLY A 18 -14.13 0.64 13.71
C GLY A 18 -14.81 1.96 14.08
N LEU A 19 -14.97 2.26 15.38
CA LEU A 19 -15.60 3.51 15.87
C LEU A 19 -14.78 4.74 15.47
N VAL A 20 -13.46 4.70 15.66
CA VAL A 20 -12.57 5.81 15.29
C VAL A 20 -12.51 5.98 13.76
N GLY A 21 -12.51 4.88 13.01
CA GLY A 21 -12.61 4.91 11.55
C GLY A 21 -13.91 5.54 11.03
N VAL A 22 -15.03 5.24 11.66
CA VAL A 22 -16.33 5.92 11.38
C VAL A 22 -16.23 7.41 11.73
N GLY A 23 -15.64 7.75 12.87
CA GLY A 23 -15.39 9.15 13.28
C GLY A 23 -14.54 9.88 12.25
N ALA A 24 -13.42 9.28 11.81
CA ALA A 24 -12.55 9.82 10.76
C ALA A 24 -13.35 10.10 9.47
N ARG A 25 -14.16 9.14 9.01
CA ARG A 25 -15.01 9.32 7.81
C ARG A 25 -16.03 10.46 7.97
N ARG A 26 -16.63 10.64 9.14
CA ARG A 26 -17.56 11.75 9.43
C ARG A 26 -16.85 13.11 9.37
N LEU A 27 -15.58 13.15 9.80
CA LEU A 27 -14.74 14.35 9.73
C LEU A 27 -14.16 14.58 8.32
N GLY A 28 -14.40 13.65 7.39
CA GLY A 28 -13.93 13.75 6.00
C GLY A 28 -12.56 13.12 5.74
N PHE A 29 -11.96 12.42 6.71
CA PHE A 29 -10.71 11.68 6.51
C PHE A 29 -10.97 10.24 6.03
N PRO A 30 -10.01 9.60 5.36
CA PRO A 30 -10.03 8.15 5.14
C PRO A 30 -10.05 7.40 6.49
N ALA A 31 -10.76 6.28 6.56
CA ALA A 31 -10.84 5.49 7.79
C ALA A 31 -9.47 4.98 8.28
N VAL A 32 -8.53 4.77 7.34
CA VAL A 32 -7.16 4.32 7.63
C VAL A 32 -6.41 5.27 8.58
N VAL A 33 -6.71 6.57 8.54
CA VAL A 33 -6.14 7.54 9.50
C VAL A 33 -6.59 7.21 10.92
N GLY A 34 -7.85 6.81 11.09
CA GLY A 34 -8.38 6.36 12.37
C GLY A 34 -7.72 5.06 12.86
N TYR A 35 -7.51 4.11 11.96
CA TYR A 35 -6.87 2.83 12.29
C TYR A 35 -5.40 3.01 12.73
N LEU A 36 -4.64 3.84 12.02
CA LEU A 36 -3.27 4.21 12.39
C LEU A 36 -3.22 4.93 13.76
N ALA A 37 -4.17 5.84 14.01
CA ALA A 37 -4.28 6.53 15.30
C ALA A 37 -4.57 5.55 16.45
N VAL A 38 -5.47 4.58 16.27
CA VAL A 38 -5.73 3.53 17.27
C VAL A 38 -4.47 2.71 17.50
N GLY A 39 -3.76 2.30 16.45
CA GLY A 39 -2.51 1.59 16.56
C GLY A 39 -1.45 2.35 17.37
N LEU A 40 -1.31 3.64 17.13
CA LEU A 40 -0.43 4.51 17.93
C LEU A 40 -0.83 4.52 19.41
N LEU A 41 -2.13 4.57 19.70
CA LEU A 41 -2.64 4.61 21.10
C LEU A 41 -2.46 3.28 21.83
N VAL A 42 -2.63 2.14 21.16
CA VAL A 42 -2.46 0.81 21.79
C VAL A 42 -1.04 0.26 21.65
N GLY A 43 -0.16 1.02 21.01
CA GLY A 43 1.22 0.65 20.77
C GLY A 43 2.10 0.77 22.02
N PRO A 44 3.27 0.14 22.00
CA PRO A 44 4.17 0.03 23.17
C PRO A 44 4.82 1.36 23.56
N PHE A 45 4.72 2.36 22.71
CA PHE A 45 5.34 3.67 22.94
C PHE A 45 4.38 4.67 23.58
N THR A 46 3.10 4.30 23.73
CA THR A 46 2.09 5.13 24.38
C THR A 46 1.79 4.57 25.77
N PRO A 47 1.82 5.38 26.84
CA PRO A 47 1.47 4.92 28.20
C PRO A 47 0.03 4.42 28.26
N GLY A 48 -0.19 3.24 28.81
CA GLY A 48 -1.51 2.66 28.98
C GLY A 48 -1.59 1.19 28.62
N TYR A 49 -2.71 0.79 28.05
CA TYR A 49 -2.92 -0.57 27.59
C TYR A 49 -2.07 -0.85 26.33
N VAL A 50 -1.25 -1.89 26.40
CA VAL A 50 -0.43 -2.37 25.27
C VAL A 50 -1.01 -3.71 24.83
N ALA A 51 -1.54 -3.75 23.62
CA ALA A 51 -2.02 -4.99 23.01
C ALA A 51 -0.86 -5.96 22.74
N ASP A 52 -1.14 -7.26 22.80
CA ASP A 52 -0.13 -8.27 22.48
C ASP A 52 0.33 -8.12 21.03
N LYS A 53 1.57 -7.65 20.87
CA LYS A 53 2.16 -7.39 19.55
C LYS A 53 2.19 -8.62 18.65
N HIS A 54 2.49 -9.79 19.21
CA HIS A 54 2.64 -11.00 18.41
C HIS A 54 1.32 -11.42 17.78
N GLN A 55 0.24 -11.35 18.53
CA GLN A 55 -1.10 -11.71 18.03
C GLN A 55 -1.60 -10.73 16.97
N ILE A 56 -1.45 -9.42 17.25
CA ILE A 56 -1.83 -8.38 16.26
C ILE A 56 -0.98 -8.54 15.00
N GLN A 57 0.32 -8.84 15.12
CA GLN A 57 1.21 -8.99 13.98
C GLN A 57 0.81 -10.18 13.10
N VAL A 58 0.52 -11.34 13.67
CA VAL A 58 0.09 -12.53 12.89
C VAL A 58 -1.20 -12.25 12.11
N LEU A 59 -2.17 -11.59 12.74
CA LEU A 59 -3.42 -11.22 12.07
C LEU A 59 -3.21 -10.10 11.04
N ALA A 60 -2.30 -9.18 11.30
CA ALA A 60 -1.91 -8.13 10.36
C ALA A 60 -1.20 -8.72 9.13
N ASP A 61 -0.38 -9.75 9.31
CA ASP A 61 0.29 -10.45 8.20
C ASP A 61 -0.74 -11.14 7.29
N VAL A 62 -1.78 -11.76 7.87
CA VAL A 62 -2.94 -12.25 7.08
C VAL A 62 -3.63 -11.09 6.37
N GLY A 63 -3.81 -9.97 7.07
CA GLY A 63 -4.42 -8.76 6.52
C GLY A 63 -3.67 -8.19 5.33
N VAL A 64 -2.34 -8.09 5.42
CA VAL A 64 -1.53 -7.58 4.31
C VAL A 64 -1.55 -8.52 3.11
N VAL A 65 -1.57 -9.84 3.34
CA VAL A 65 -1.69 -10.82 2.25
C VAL A 65 -3.01 -10.63 1.51
N LEU A 66 -4.14 -10.58 2.22
CA LEU A 66 -5.44 -10.40 1.60
C LEU A 66 -5.59 -9.06 0.91
N LEU A 67 -5.08 -7.99 1.55
CA LEU A 67 -5.07 -6.64 0.97
C LEU A 67 -4.30 -6.61 -0.35
N LEU A 68 -3.07 -7.11 -0.36
CA LEU A 68 -2.20 -7.00 -1.53
C LEU A 68 -2.58 -8.01 -2.62
N PHE A 69 -3.09 -9.17 -2.26
CA PHE A 69 -3.66 -10.11 -3.21
C PHE A 69 -4.87 -9.50 -3.94
N GLU A 70 -5.78 -8.86 -3.21
CA GLU A 70 -6.95 -8.19 -3.80
C GLU A 70 -6.54 -7.02 -4.70
N VAL A 71 -5.61 -6.17 -4.25
CA VAL A 71 -5.05 -5.09 -5.09
C VAL A 71 -4.39 -5.67 -6.35
N GLY A 72 -3.70 -6.79 -6.22
CA GLY A 72 -3.15 -7.51 -7.37
C GLY A 72 -4.22 -7.97 -8.36
N ILE A 73 -5.36 -8.49 -7.88
CA ILE A 73 -6.49 -8.88 -8.74
C ILE A 73 -7.11 -7.65 -9.43
N GLU A 74 -7.14 -6.50 -8.78
CA GLU A 74 -7.68 -5.27 -9.35
C GLU A 74 -6.85 -4.77 -10.54
N LEU A 75 -5.56 -5.11 -10.61
CA LEU A 75 -4.67 -4.70 -11.68
C LEU A 75 -4.94 -5.46 -12.98
N ASP A 76 -5.71 -4.83 -13.88
CA ASP A 76 -5.82 -5.28 -15.28
C ASP A 76 -4.68 -4.68 -16.11
N LEU A 77 -3.55 -5.37 -16.14
CA LEU A 77 -2.36 -4.94 -16.90
C LEU A 77 -2.64 -4.77 -18.40
N ARG A 78 -3.62 -5.51 -18.96
CA ARG A 78 -3.98 -5.40 -20.39
C ARG A 78 -4.74 -4.10 -20.67
N SER A 79 -5.59 -3.70 -19.74
CA SER A 79 -6.32 -2.43 -19.82
C SER A 79 -5.37 -1.25 -19.60
N LEU A 80 -4.51 -1.35 -18.58
CA LEU A 80 -3.49 -0.33 -18.27
C LEU A 80 -2.53 -0.11 -19.45
N ALA A 81 -2.08 -1.17 -20.13
CA ALA A 81 -1.19 -1.05 -21.29
C ALA A 81 -1.81 -0.30 -22.50
N LYS A 82 -3.14 -0.13 -22.51
CA LYS A 82 -3.86 0.63 -23.56
C LYS A 82 -4.04 2.11 -23.21
N GLU A 83 -3.68 2.51 -22.01
CA GLU A 83 -3.78 3.92 -21.60
C GLU A 83 -2.85 4.81 -22.44
N PRO A 84 -3.13 6.12 -22.55
CA PRO A 84 -2.30 7.04 -23.33
C PRO A 84 -0.84 7.00 -22.95
N ARG A 85 0.07 7.04 -23.92
CA ARG A 85 1.51 7.01 -23.69
C ARG A 85 1.99 8.06 -22.70
N GLY A 86 1.31 9.19 -22.60
CA GLY A 86 1.66 10.26 -21.67
C GLY A 86 1.64 9.78 -20.21
N ILE A 87 0.54 9.16 -19.77
CA ILE A 87 0.43 8.67 -18.38
C ILE A 87 1.33 7.44 -18.15
N LEU A 88 1.49 6.56 -19.16
CA LEU A 88 2.38 5.39 -19.08
C LEU A 88 3.85 5.79 -18.87
N LEU A 89 4.28 6.95 -19.36
CA LEU A 89 5.62 7.49 -19.16
C LEU A 89 5.72 8.35 -17.91
N ALA A 90 4.70 9.15 -17.61
CA ALA A 90 4.69 10.07 -16.48
C ALA A 90 4.84 9.33 -15.14
N VAL A 91 4.15 8.20 -14.96
CA VAL A 91 4.13 7.48 -13.68
C VAL A 91 5.49 6.88 -13.32
N PRO A 92 6.15 6.07 -14.17
CA PRO A 92 7.50 5.56 -13.86
C PRO A 92 8.52 6.70 -13.70
N LEU A 93 8.40 7.76 -14.50
CA LEU A 93 9.29 8.91 -14.40
C LEU A 93 9.09 9.67 -13.08
N GLN A 94 7.86 9.82 -12.62
CA GLN A 94 7.55 10.39 -11.30
C GLN A 94 8.20 9.57 -10.18
N ILE A 95 8.04 8.24 -10.19
CA ILE A 95 8.65 7.36 -9.20
C ILE A 95 10.17 7.52 -9.22
N ALA A 96 10.78 7.49 -10.40
CA ALA A 96 12.24 7.61 -10.54
C ALA A 96 12.76 8.97 -10.04
N ILE A 97 12.13 10.07 -10.42
CA ILE A 97 12.53 11.43 -10.02
C ILE A 97 12.39 11.60 -8.50
N VAL A 98 11.25 11.24 -7.93
CA VAL A 98 11.00 11.40 -6.49
C VAL A 98 11.92 10.50 -5.68
N THR A 99 12.14 9.25 -6.13
CA THR A 99 13.09 8.33 -5.49
C THR A 99 14.52 8.89 -5.56
N ALA A 100 14.96 9.41 -6.70
CA ALA A 100 16.29 9.97 -6.86
C ALA A 100 16.51 11.20 -5.97
N ILE A 101 15.55 12.13 -5.92
CA ILE A 101 15.64 13.32 -5.07
C ILE A 101 15.60 12.91 -3.59
N GLY A 102 14.68 12.02 -3.20
CA GLY A 102 14.59 11.53 -1.83
C GLY A 102 15.86 10.79 -1.40
N ALA A 103 16.44 9.97 -2.29
CA ALA A 103 17.71 9.30 -2.05
C ALA A 103 18.87 10.30 -1.91
N ALA A 104 18.94 11.30 -2.76
CA ALA A 104 19.97 12.34 -2.66
C ALA A 104 19.89 13.11 -1.33
N VAL A 105 18.67 13.47 -0.88
CA VAL A 105 18.45 14.10 0.42
C VAL A 105 18.87 13.17 1.56
N ALA A 106 18.45 11.90 1.53
CA ALA A 106 18.79 10.95 2.57
C ALA A 106 20.29 10.64 2.63
N LEU A 107 20.97 10.55 1.49
CA LEU A 107 22.44 10.43 1.41
C LEU A 107 23.14 11.64 2.02
N ALA A 108 22.67 12.85 1.71
CA ALA A 108 23.22 14.10 2.28
C ALA A 108 23.04 14.17 3.80
N LEU A 109 22.03 13.48 4.34
CA LEU A 109 21.79 13.35 5.78
C LEU A 109 22.48 12.12 6.40
N GLY A 110 23.37 11.43 5.66
CA GLY A 110 24.21 10.35 6.19
C GLY A 110 23.57 8.96 6.14
N SER A 111 22.44 8.75 5.44
CA SER A 111 21.87 7.41 5.28
C SER A 111 22.75 6.55 4.36
N PRO A 112 22.84 5.22 4.59
CA PRO A 112 23.54 4.32 3.66
C PRO A 112 22.80 4.28 2.31
N ALA A 113 23.53 3.99 1.23
CA ALA A 113 23.01 4.11 -0.14
C ALA A 113 21.69 3.35 -0.38
N LEU A 114 21.59 2.09 0.05
CA LEU A 114 20.36 1.30 -0.09
C LEU A 114 19.23 1.83 0.82
N GLY A 115 19.58 2.33 2.03
CA GLY A 115 18.62 3.00 2.90
C GLY A 115 18.09 4.28 2.28
N ALA A 116 18.95 5.08 1.67
CA ALA A 116 18.57 6.31 0.98
C ALA A 116 17.61 6.04 -0.20
N VAL A 117 17.90 5.03 -1.03
CA VAL A 117 17.00 4.61 -2.11
C VAL A 117 15.67 4.12 -1.55
N THR A 118 15.69 3.34 -0.46
CA THR A 118 14.48 2.88 0.23
C THR A 118 13.61 4.04 0.68
N LEU A 119 14.19 5.03 1.39
CA LEU A 119 13.47 6.21 1.88
C LEU A 119 12.92 7.08 0.74
N GLY A 120 13.69 7.25 -0.34
CA GLY A 120 13.23 7.93 -1.54
C GLY A 120 12.05 7.22 -2.21
N LEU A 121 12.11 5.88 -2.32
CA LEU A 121 11.02 5.08 -2.88
C LEU A 121 9.78 5.13 -1.98
N VAL A 122 9.93 5.07 -0.66
CA VAL A 122 8.84 5.25 0.32
C VAL A 122 8.09 6.57 0.08
N ALA A 123 8.82 7.67 -0.13
CA ALA A 123 8.22 8.97 -0.41
C ALA A 123 7.53 9.05 -1.79
N ALA A 124 8.00 8.27 -2.77
CA ALA A 124 7.52 8.30 -4.15
C ALA A 124 6.12 7.67 -4.32
N LEU A 125 5.75 6.71 -3.48
CA LEU A 125 4.53 5.91 -3.63
C LEU A 125 3.31 6.62 -3.03
N SER A 126 2.15 6.51 -3.71
CA SER A 126 0.87 7.08 -3.27
C SER A 126 -0.11 5.97 -2.89
N SER A 127 -1.19 6.33 -2.20
CA SER A 127 -2.22 5.38 -1.75
C SER A 127 -3.39 5.31 -2.72
N SER A 128 -3.64 4.14 -3.27
CA SER A 128 -4.85 3.85 -4.05
C SER A 128 -6.12 3.95 -3.21
N VAL A 129 -6.07 3.58 -1.93
CA VAL A 129 -7.20 3.71 -0.99
C VAL A 129 -7.61 5.17 -0.80
N VAL A 130 -6.66 6.10 -0.73
CA VAL A 130 -6.95 7.54 -0.63
C VAL A 130 -7.57 8.05 -1.93
N VAL A 131 -7.06 7.64 -3.08
CA VAL A 131 -7.61 7.99 -4.39
C VAL A 131 -9.07 7.53 -4.50
N VAL A 132 -9.38 6.28 -4.13
CA VAL A 132 -10.76 5.78 -4.09
C VAL A 132 -11.63 6.59 -3.12
N ASN A 133 -11.10 6.98 -1.97
CA ASN A 133 -11.83 7.81 -1.01
C ASN A 133 -12.16 9.21 -1.56
N ILE A 134 -11.24 9.80 -2.34
CA ILE A 134 -11.43 11.11 -2.99
C ILE A 134 -12.48 10.99 -4.09
N THR A 135 -12.36 10.01 -4.97
CA THR A 135 -13.19 9.85 -6.17
C THR A 135 -14.60 9.38 -5.84
N ARG A 136 -14.76 8.47 -4.88
CA ARG A 136 -16.07 7.95 -4.43
C ARG A 136 -16.73 8.77 -3.33
N SER A 137 -16.22 9.94 -3.01
CA SER A 137 -16.82 10.84 -2.01
C SER A 137 -18.23 11.26 -2.41
N ARG A 138 -19.18 11.25 -1.44
CA ARG A 138 -20.57 11.74 -1.66
C ARG A 138 -20.64 13.19 -2.15
N LYS A 139 -19.63 14.00 -1.85
CA LYS A 139 -19.52 15.41 -2.28
C LYS A 139 -18.78 15.54 -3.62
N ARG A 140 -18.88 14.58 -4.53
CA ARG A 140 -18.21 14.55 -5.86
C ARG A 140 -17.47 15.84 -6.21
N THR A 141 -16.24 15.95 -5.74
CA THR A 141 -15.39 17.14 -5.99
C THR A 141 -14.50 16.94 -7.23
N THR A 142 -14.43 15.72 -7.74
CA THR A 142 -13.73 15.34 -8.97
C THR A 142 -14.72 15.22 -10.13
N ASP A 143 -14.33 15.72 -11.30
CA ASP A 143 -15.00 15.40 -12.55
C ASP A 143 -14.55 14.01 -13.07
N PRO A 144 -15.31 13.36 -13.97
CA PRO A 144 -15.01 12.00 -14.45
C PRO A 144 -13.63 11.86 -15.11
N VAL A 145 -13.12 12.92 -15.74
CA VAL A 145 -11.81 12.91 -16.40
C VAL A 145 -10.68 12.93 -15.36
N THR A 146 -10.79 13.81 -14.38
CA THR A 146 -9.85 13.89 -13.24
C THR A 146 -9.89 12.60 -12.40
N GLU A 147 -11.10 12.04 -12.19
CA GLU A 147 -11.27 10.76 -11.49
C GLU A 147 -10.52 9.63 -12.20
N ARG A 148 -10.70 9.52 -13.54
CA ARG A 148 -9.97 8.53 -14.35
C ARG A 148 -8.46 8.73 -14.24
N ALA A 149 -7.97 9.97 -14.37
CA ALA A 149 -6.54 10.27 -14.27
C ALA A 149 -5.96 9.84 -12.91
N LEU A 150 -6.65 10.14 -11.81
CA LEU A 150 -6.27 9.72 -10.46
C LEU A 150 -6.18 8.21 -10.31
N VAL A 151 -7.24 7.50 -10.75
CA VAL A 151 -7.32 6.03 -10.63
C VAL A 151 -6.27 5.35 -11.49
N VAL A 152 -6.13 5.75 -12.77
CA VAL A 152 -5.14 5.17 -13.68
C VAL A 152 -3.73 5.43 -13.18
N TRP A 153 -3.43 6.65 -12.67
CA TRP A 153 -2.12 6.97 -12.10
C TRP A 153 -1.81 6.06 -10.91
N ALA A 154 -2.75 5.91 -9.97
CA ALA A 154 -2.56 5.06 -8.78
C ALA A 154 -2.32 3.60 -9.18
N LEU A 155 -3.15 3.03 -10.09
CA LEU A 155 -2.99 1.65 -10.55
C LEU A 155 -1.66 1.41 -11.28
N LEU A 156 -1.22 2.36 -12.13
CA LEU A 156 0.09 2.27 -12.78
C LEU A 156 1.23 2.38 -11.77
N GLN A 157 1.07 3.20 -10.73
CA GLN A 157 2.03 3.34 -9.66
C GLN A 157 2.13 2.04 -8.83
N ASP A 158 0.99 1.40 -8.51
CA ASP A 158 0.96 0.11 -7.83
C ASP A 158 1.68 -0.98 -8.64
N ALA A 159 1.44 -1.03 -9.96
CA ALA A 159 2.14 -1.95 -10.86
C ALA A 159 3.66 -1.68 -10.93
N ALA A 160 4.06 -0.41 -11.01
CA ALA A 160 5.48 -0.03 -11.01
C ALA A 160 6.16 -0.30 -9.66
N THR A 161 5.41 -0.15 -8.56
CA THR A 161 5.89 -0.45 -7.21
C THR A 161 6.25 -1.92 -7.05
N LEU A 162 5.47 -2.84 -7.65
CA LEU A 162 5.79 -4.27 -7.65
C LEU A 162 7.21 -4.51 -8.18
N VAL A 163 7.54 -3.90 -9.32
CA VAL A 163 8.86 -4.04 -9.94
C VAL A 163 9.94 -3.42 -9.05
N ALA A 164 9.71 -2.18 -8.59
CA ALA A 164 10.68 -1.47 -7.75
C ALA A 164 10.92 -2.18 -6.40
N ALA A 165 9.87 -2.66 -5.74
CA ALA A 165 9.98 -3.40 -4.48
C ALA A 165 10.66 -4.75 -4.66
N THR A 166 10.42 -5.44 -5.80
CA THR A 166 11.13 -6.69 -6.13
C THR A 166 12.62 -6.45 -6.33
N ILE A 167 12.99 -5.42 -7.09
CA ILE A 167 14.40 -5.05 -7.27
C ILE A 167 15.04 -4.71 -5.93
N LEU A 168 14.36 -3.91 -5.10
CA LEU A 168 14.85 -3.53 -3.79
C LEU A 168 15.01 -4.75 -2.87
N ALA A 169 14.05 -5.68 -2.86
CA ALA A 169 14.14 -6.91 -2.07
C ALA A 169 15.33 -7.77 -2.48
N VAL A 170 15.64 -7.86 -3.79
CA VAL A 170 16.83 -8.55 -4.30
C VAL A 170 18.12 -7.85 -3.84
N LEU A 171 18.17 -6.52 -3.87
CA LEU A 171 19.35 -5.75 -3.46
C LEU A 171 19.57 -5.77 -1.93
N LEU A 172 18.50 -5.96 -1.16
CA LEU A 172 18.52 -6.04 0.31
C LEU A 172 18.56 -7.49 0.84
N ALA A 173 18.72 -8.48 -0.04
CA ALA A 173 18.70 -9.89 0.36
C ALA A 173 19.73 -10.17 1.49
N PRO A 174 19.30 -10.84 2.60
CA PRO A 174 20.15 -11.05 3.75
C PRO A 174 21.28 -12.05 3.48
N GLY A 175 22.37 -11.94 4.26
CA GLY A 175 23.41 -12.96 4.31
C GLY A 175 24.45 -12.91 3.19
N GLY A 176 24.57 -11.81 2.42
CA GLY A 176 25.56 -11.71 1.36
C GLY A 176 25.27 -12.61 0.15
N GLU A 177 24.02 -13.02 0.01
CA GLU A 177 23.54 -13.77 -1.15
C GLU A 177 23.82 -12.97 -2.43
N SER A 178 24.28 -13.65 -3.47
CA SER A 178 24.50 -12.97 -4.74
C SER A 178 23.17 -12.45 -5.30
N PRO A 179 23.13 -11.21 -5.82
CA PRO A 179 21.92 -10.65 -6.45
C PRO A 179 21.36 -11.55 -7.58
N ALA A 180 22.23 -12.30 -8.27
CA ALA A 180 21.85 -13.25 -9.30
C ALA A 180 21.01 -14.41 -8.74
N LEU A 181 21.38 -14.95 -7.56
CA LEU A 181 20.64 -16.03 -6.92
C LEU A 181 19.28 -15.53 -6.37
N ALA A 182 19.27 -14.37 -5.72
CA ALA A 182 18.03 -13.74 -5.26
C ALA A 182 17.08 -13.44 -6.43
N PHE A 183 17.59 -12.92 -7.55
CA PHE A 183 16.83 -12.72 -8.78
C PHE A 183 16.32 -14.05 -9.35
N GLY A 184 17.17 -15.08 -9.39
CA GLY A 184 16.76 -16.42 -9.84
C GLY A 184 15.61 -17.00 -9.02
N ARG A 185 15.64 -16.82 -7.68
CA ARG A 185 14.53 -17.23 -6.79
C ARG A 185 13.25 -16.44 -7.05
N ALA A 186 13.37 -15.14 -7.27
CA ALA A 186 12.21 -14.30 -7.60
C ALA A 186 11.56 -14.75 -8.93
N VAL A 187 12.36 -15.00 -9.96
CA VAL A 187 11.88 -15.53 -11.26
C VAL A 187 11.24 -16.91 -11.07
N ALA A 188 11.88 -17.82 -10.33
CA ALA A 188 11.34 -19.15 -10.05
C ALA A 188 9.98 -19.07 -9.31
N PHE A 189 9.87 -18.17 -8.33
CA PHE A 189 8.59 -17.91 -7.66
C PHE A 189 7.51 -17.45 -8.66
N VAL A 190 7.82 -16.46 -9.51
CA VAL A 190 6.85 -15.95 -10.51
C VAL A 190 6.40 -17.07 -11.44
N VAL A 191 7.30 -17.94 -11.89
CA VAL A 191 6.96 -19.09 -12.75
C VAL A 191 6.05 -20.07 -12.00
N VAL A 192 6.40 -20.46 -10.78
CA VAL A 192 5.59 -21.39 -9.97
C VAL A 192 4.22 -20.76 -9.66
N ALA A 193 4.17 -19.51 -9.23
CA ALA A 193 2.93 -18.81 -8.98
C ALA A 193 2.07 -18.69 -10.25
N ALA A 194 2.68 -18.41 -11.42
CA ALA A 194 1.98 -18.35 -12.71
C ALA A 194 1.35 -19.71 -13.10
N VAL A 195 2.06 -20.80 -12.85
CA VAL A 195 1.50 -22.15 -13.09
C VAL A 195 0.34 -22.42 -12.13
N ILE A 196 0.50 -22.17 -10.84
CA ILE A 196 -0.54 -22.43 -9.83
C ILE A 196 -1.77 -21.54 -10.09
N GLN A 197 -1.60 -20.23 -10.23
CA GLN A 197 -2.68 -19.27 -10.49
C GLN A 197 -3.24 -19.38 -11.90
N GLY A 198 -2.45 -19.87 -12.83
CA GLY A 198 -2.87 -20.04 -14.21
C GLY A 198 -3.64 -21.33 -14.49
N TRP A 199 -3.41 -22.37 -13.70
CA TRP A 199 -3.93 -23.71 -13.98
C TRP A 199 -4.64 -24.37 -12.81
N ALA A 200 -4.03 -24.45 -11.62
CA ALA A 200 -4.57 -25.18 -10.48
C ALA A 200 -5.72 -24.42 -9.80
N VAL A 201 -5.47 -23.17 -9.38
CA VAL A 201 -6.46 -22.38 -8.63
C VAL A 201 -7.75 -22.14 -9.41
N PRO A 202 -7.74 -21.73 -10.70
CA PRO A 202 -8.98 -21.55 -11.44
C PRO A 202 -9.81 -22.83 -11.59
N ARG A 203 -9.16 -23.97 -11.73
CA ARG A 203 -9.86 -25.28 -11.80
C ARG A 203 -10.50 -25.68 -10.48
N LEU A 204 -9.77 -25.46 -9.39
CA LEU A 204 -10.29 -25.73 -8.04
C LEU A 204 -11.50 -24.85 -7.74
N LEU A 205 -11.41 -23.55 -8.02
CA LEU A 205 -12.51 -22.61 -7.80
C LEU A 205 -13.71 -22.90 -8.70
N ALA A 206 -13.48 -23.24 -9.97
CA ALA A 206 -14.57 -23.59 -10.90
C ALA A 206 -15.30 -24.87 -10.46
N ALA A 207 -14.60 -25.82 -9.84
CA ALA A 207 -15.22 -27.06 -9.35
C ALA A 207 -16.16 -26.84 -8.15
N VAL A 208 -16.07 -25.72 -7.46
CA VAL A 208 -16.87 -25.36 -6.29
C VAL A 208 -17.66 -24.07 -6.46
N GLN A 209 -17.78 -23.56 -7.68
CA GLN A 209 -18.39 -22.25 -7.97
C GLN A 209 -19.84 -22.16 -7.45
N ASP A 210 -20.57 -23.26 -7.45
CA ASP A 210 -21.95 -23.34 -6.92
C ASP A 210 -22.00 -23.49 -5.37
N GLN A 211 -20.85 -23.48 -4.69
CA GLN A 211 -20.72 -23.65 -3.24
C GLN A 211 -19.99 -22.45 -2.62
N PRO A 212 -20.71 -21.36 -2.25
CA PRO A 212 -20.09 -20.10 -1.83
C PRO A 212 -19.07 -20.26 -0.70
N ASP A 213 -19.38 -21.08 0.32
CA ASP A 213 -18.49 -21.31 1.47
C ASP A 213 -17.17 -21.96 1.04
N SER A 214 -17.26 -23.01 0.21
CA SER A 214 -16.08 -23.72 -0.31
C SER A 214 -15.26 -22.83 -1.25
N PHE A 215 -15.92 -22.04 -2.08
CA PHE A 215 -15.30 -21.10 -2.98
C PHE A 215 -14.49 -20.05 -2.23
N LEU A 216 -15.08 -19.42 -1.21
CA LEU A 216 -14.42 -18.46 -0.34
C LEU A 216 -13.19 -19.07 0.36
N ILE A 217 -13.38 -20.24 1.00
CA ILE A 217 -12.28 -20.91 1.73
C ILE A 217 -11.12 -21.18 0.78
N LEU A 218 -11.37 -21.72 -0.41
CA LEU A 218 -10.32 -22.03 -1.37
C LEU A 218 -9.65 -20.77 -1.94
N ALA A 219 -10.41 -19.70 -2.18
CA ALA A 219 -9.84 -18.43 -2.67
C ALA A 219 -8.88 -17.80 -1.65
N VAL A 220 -9.31 -17.71 -0.38
CA VAL A 220 -8.48 -17.18 0.72
C VAL A 220 -7.28 -18.09 0.98
N SER A 221 -7.49 -19.39 1.06
CA SER A 221 -6.41 -20.37 1.30
C SER A 221 -5.37 -20.37 0.19
N ALA A 222 -5.79 -20.24 -1.07
CA ALA A 222 -4.87 -20.14 -2.20
C ALA A 222 -4.00 -18.87 -2.12
N ALA A 223 -4.60 -17.72 -1.77
CA ALA A 223 -3.85 -16.48 -1.58
C ALA A 223 -2.79 -16.62 -0.48
N LEU A 224 -3.19 -17.12 0.69
CA LEU A 224 -2.31 -17.30 1.85
C LEU A 224 -1.22 -18.35 1.57
N ALA A 225 -1.57 -19.48 0.95
CA ALA A 225 -0.63 -20.55 0.67
C ALA A 225 0.45 -20.12 -0.33
N ILE A 226 0.06 -19.40 -1.42
CA ILE A 226 1.02 -18.95 -2.42
C ILE A 226 1.92 -17.86 -1.84
N ALA A 227 1.38 -16.93 -1.05
CA ALA A 227 2.17 -15.93 -0.35
C ALA A 227 3.15 -16.58 0.63
N GLY A 228 2.70 -17.56 1.41
CA GLY A 228 3.53 -18.33 2.33
C GLY A 228 4.62 -19.15 1.62
N VAL A 229 4.30 -19.82 0.52
CA VAL A 229 5.29 -20.53 -0.32
C VAL A 229 6.34 -19.55 -0.85
N GLY A 230 5.91 -18.37 -1.33
CA GLY A 230 6.82 -17.31 -1.77
C GLY A 230 7.79 -16.89 -0.66
N ALA A 231 7.29 -16.72 0.55
CA ALA A 231 8.11 -16.30 1.68
C ALA A 231 9.06 -17.41 2.18
N VAL A 232 8.54 -18.63 2.40
CA VAL A 232 9.29 -19.70 3.07
C VAL A 232 10.26 -20.39 2.11
N ILE A 233 9.85 -20.63 0.85
CA ILE A 233 10.66 -21.41 -0.10
C ILE A 233 11.55 -20.50 -0.95
N PHE A 234 11.00 -19.35 -1.38
CA PHE A 234 11.70 -18.46 -2.29
C PHE A 234 12.33 -17.24 -1.63
N GLY A 235 12.07 -17.00 -0.32
CA GLY A 235 12.59 -15.84 0.39
C GLY A 235 12.01 -14.51 -0.09
N ILE A 236 10.84 -14.53 -0.72
CA ILE A 236 10.14 -13.32 -1.18
C ILE A 236 9.33 -12.75 -0.01
N PRO A 237 9.36 -11.45 0.27
CA PRO A 237 8.51 -10.87 1.30
C PRO A 237 7.04 -11.25 1.09
N VAL A 238 6.36 -11.71 2.15
CA VAL A 238 5.01 -12.28 2.07
C VAL A 238 4.01 -11.34 1.38
N ALA A 239 4.11 -10.06 1.67
CA ALA A 239 3.30 -9.00 1.06
C ALA A 239 3.50 -8.92 -0.46
N LEU A 240 4.76 -8.96 -0.92
CA LEU A 240 5.11 -8.92 -2.33
C LEU A 240 4.67 -10.21 -3.05
N ALA A 241 4.85 -11.37 -2.42
CA ALA A 241 4.41 -12.65 -2.95
C ALA A 241 2.88 -12.69 -3.13
N ALA A 242 2.11 -12.17 -2.17
CA ALA A 242 0.66 -12.05 -2.26
C ALA A 242 0.22 -11.16 -3.44
N PHE A 243 0.89 -10.01 -3.61
CA PHE A 243 0.59 -9.08 -4.70
C PHE A 243 0.86 -9.71 -6.07
N VAL A 244 2.03 -10.34 -6.25
CA VAL A 244 2.36 -11.09 -7.47
C VAL A 244 1.32 -12.17 -7.76
N ALA A 245 0.91 -12.94 -6.75
CA ALA A 245 -0.11 -13.97 -6.89
C ALA A 245 -1.45 -13.36 -7.37
N GLY A 246 -1.87 -12.22 -6.82
CA GLY A 246 -3.08 -11.51 -7.23
C GLY A 246 -3.01 -11.03 -8.69
N VAL A 247 -1.89 -10.41 -9.09
CA VAL A 247 -1.67 -9.96 -10.48
C VAL A 247 -1.71 -11.12 -11.47
N LEU A 248 -1.08 -12.25 -11.15
CA LEU A 248 -1.11 -13.44 -12.01
C LEU A 248 -2.51 -14.05 -12.09
N PHE A 249 -3.31 -13.92 -11.04
CA PHE A 249 -4.68 -14.40 -11.01
C PHE A 249 -5.64 -13.46 -11.76
N SER A 250 -5.40 -12.15 -11.78
CA SER A 250 -6.27 -11.12 -12.35
C SER A 250 -6.69 -11.38 -13.81
N ILE A 251 -5.84 -12.08 -14.58
CA ILE A 251 -6.09 -12.42 -15.98
C ILE A 251 -7.14 -13.55 -16.17
N ARG A 252 -7.65 -14.13 -15.08
CA ARG A 252 -8.63 -15.24 -15.13
C ARG A 252 -10.06 -14.71 -14.99
N PRO A 253 -11.03 -15.25 -15.73
CA PRO A 253 -12.44 -14.81 -15.64
C PRO A 253 -13.01 -14.92 -14.21
N ILE A 254 -12.65 -15.98 -13.48
CA ILE A 254 -13.11 -16.25 -12.11
C ILE A 254 -12.51 -15.31 -11.06
N ALA A 255 -11.50 -14.50 -11.42
CA ALA A 255 -10.80 -13.62 -10.49
C ALA A 255 -11.70 -12.54 -9.89
N GLN A 256 -12.64 -12.01 -10.68
CA GLN A 256 -13.57 -10.98 -10.20
C GLN A 256 -14.59 -11.52 -9.20
N GLU A 257 -14.99 -12.78 -9.35
CA GLU A 257 -15.84 -13.47 -8.38
C GLU A 257 -15.09 -13.72 -7.08
N ALA A 258 -13.87 -14.29 -7.17
CA ALA A 258 -13.00 -14.48 -6.02
C ALA A 258 -12.70 -13.16 -5.29
N ARG A 259 -12.48 -12.08 -6.03
CA ARG A 259 -12.30 -10.74 -5.46
C ARG A 259 -13.50 -10.31 -4.62
N ARG A 260 -14.72 -10.50 -5.11
CA ARG A 260 -15.95 -10.11 -4.39
C ARG A 260 -16.09 -10.86 -3.06
N GLU A 261 -15.78 -12.14 -3.05
CA GLU A 261 -15.87 -12.99 -1.86
C GLU A 261 -14.76 -12.67 -0.84
N VAL A 262 -13.56 -12.31 -1.30
CA VAL A 262 -12.41 -11.98 -0.44
C VAL A 262 -12.53 -10.57 0.15
N LEU A 263 -13.20 -9.63 -0.51
CA LEU A 263 -13.30 -8.22 -0.11
C LEU A 263 -13.72 -7.99 1.36
N PRO A 264 -14.77 -8.65 1.91
CA PRO A 264 -15.18 -8.43 3.31
C PRO A 264 -14.10 -8.85 4.31
N PHE A 265 -13.39 -9.94 4.02
CA PHE A 265 -12.28 -10.42 4.84
C PHE A 265 -11.08 -9.49 4.76
N ARG A 266 -10.72 -9.06 3.55
CA ARG A 266 -9.70 -8.03 3.36
C ARG A 266 -10.01 -6.78 4.21
N ASP A 267 -11.24 -6.28 4.16
CA ASP A 267 -11.63 -5.07 4.89
C ASP A 267 -11.48 -5.25 6.41
N LEU A 268 -11.85 -6.41 6.94
CA LEU A 268 -11.69 -6.73 8.35
C LEU A 268 -10.22 -6.82 8.76
N PHE A 269 -9.42 -7.59 8.03
CA PHE A 269 -8.01 -7.81 8.37
C PHE A 269 -7.14 -6.58 8.04
N ALA A 270 -7.51 -5.76 7.05
CA ALA A 270 -6.82 -4.50 6.76
C ALA A 270 -6.88 -3.53 7.95
N VAL A 271 -7.96 -3.54 8.75
CA VAL A 271 -8.02 -2.75 9.99
C VAL A 271 -6.87 -3.15 10.92
N LEU A 272 -6.68 -4.45 11.14
CA LEU A 272 -5.61 -4.98 12.00
C LEU A 272 -4.22 -4.67 11.44
N PHE A 273 -4.04 -4.75 10.11
CA PHE A 273 -2.80 -4.34 9.45
C PHE A 273 -2.48 -2.86 9.71
N PHE A 274 -3.43 -1.96 9.51
CA PHE A 274 -3.17 -0.53 9.75
C PHE A 274 -3.01 -0.22 11.24
N VAL A 275 -3.70 -0.91 12.13
CA VAL A 275 -3.45 -0.82 13.58
C VAL A 275 -2.03 -1.28 13.89
N ALA A 276 -1.59 -2.44 13.37
CA ALA A 276 -0.23 -2.93 13.58
C ALA A 276 0.82 -1.93 13.09
N ILE A 277 0.64 -1.34 11.90
CA ILE A 277 1.52 -0.26 11.40
C ILE A 277 1.53 0.92 12.37
N GLY A 278 0.38 1.32 12.91
CA GLY A 278 0.28 2.39 13.90
C GLY A 278 1.09 2.11 15.17
N THR A 279 1.15 0.84 15.62
CA THR A 279 1.96 0.45 16.81
C THR A 279 3.47 0.59 16.60
N LEU A 280 3.94 0.66 15.34
CA LEU A 280 5.36 0.83 15.02
C LEU A 280 5.83 2.29 15.09
N VAL A 281 4.92 3.25 15.20
CA VAL A 281 5.26 4.67 15.33
C VAL A 281 5.74 4.93 16.75
N ASP A 282 7.01 5.31 16.91
CA ASP A 282 7.58 5.79 18.18
C ASP A 282 7.56 7.33 18.21
N PRO A 283 6.64 7.96 18.97
CA PRO A 283 6.59 9.42 19.07
C PRO A 283 7.85 10.03 19.66
N ALA A 284 8.52 9.31 20.56
CA ALA A 284 9.76 9.78 21.16
C ALA A 284 10.92 9.75 20.16
N ALA A 285 10.96 8.75 19.26
CA ALA A 285 11.93 8.72 18.17
C ALA A 285 11.71 9.87 17.18
N VAL A 286 10.44 10.15 16.82
CA VAL A 286 10.10 11.30 15.98
C VAL A 286 10.49 12.62 16.65
N ALA A 287 10.24 12.76 17.95
CA ALA A 287 10.59 13.98 18.70
C ALA A 287 12.11 14.19 18.84
N ARG A 288 12.89 13.09 18.90
CA ARG A 288 14.37 13.15 18.92
C ARG A 288 14.97 13.54 17.58
N GLU A 289 14.35 13.13 16.48
CA GLU A 289 14.83 13.39 15.12
C GLU A 289 13.75 14.06 14.24
N PRO A 290 13.22 15.24 14.63
CA PRO A 290 12.11 15.89 13.94
C PRO A 290 12.46 16.29 12.49
N GLY A 291 13.74 16.38 12.17
CA GLY A 291 14.24 16.65 10.84
C GLY A 291 13.76 15.65 9.80
N TRP A 292 13.67 14.35 10.15
CA TRP A 292 13.18 13.33 9.22
C TRP A 292 11.71 13.49 8.89
N LEU A 293 10.87 13.86 9.85
CA LEU A 293 9.46 14.17 9.57
C LEU A 293 9.34 15.35 8.59
N ALA A 294 10.11 16.43 8.82
CA ALA A 294 10.14 17.57 7.91
C ALA A 294 10.64 17.19 6.51
N VAL A 295 11.64 16.31 6.41
CA VAL A 295 12.13 15.79 5.12
C VAL A 295 11.01 15.05 4.39
N PHE A 296 10.30 14.11 5.03
CA PHE A 296 9.22 13.39 4.36
C PHE A 296 8.07 14.30 3.94
N ILE A 297 7.68 15.27 4.76
CA ILE A 297 6.66 16.26 4.38
C ILE A 297 7.14 17.08 3.18
N GLY A 298 8.41 17.54 3.19
CA GLY A 298 9.02 18.25 2.06
C GLY A 298 9.06 17.41 0.79
N LEU A 299 9.41 16.12 0.88
CA LEU A 299 9.41 15.19 -0.26
C LEU A 299 7.99 14.97 -0.82
N VAL A 300 6.97 14.94 0.03
CA VAL A 300 5.57 14.85 -0.42
C VAL A 300 5.13 16.13 -1.15
N VAL A 301 5.50 17.29 -0.65
CA VAL A 301 5.24 18.57 -1.35
C VAL A 301 5.97 18.60 -2.69
N MET A 302 7.23 18.23 -2.72
CA MET A 302 8.03 18.12 -3.95
C MET A 302 7.39 17.10 -4.92
N LYS A 303 6.91 15.94 -4.42
CA LYS A 303 6.18 14.97 -5.23
C LYS A 303 4.95 15.58 -5.90
N ALA A 304 4.15 16.40 -5.18
CA ALA A 304 3.01 17.09 -5.78
C ALA A 304 3.45 17.99 -6.94
N VAL A 305 4.54 18.73 -6.79
CA VAL A 305 5.09 19.57 -7.86
C VAL A 305 5.56 18.72 -9.05
N VAL A 306 6.26 17.62 -8.80
CA VAL A 306 6.71 16.69 -9.86
C VAL A 306 5.52 16.12 -10.62
N ILE A 307 4.47 15.67 -9.91
CA ILE A 307 3.25 15.15 -10.55
C ILE A 307 2.61 16.25 -11.41
N ALA A 308 2.42 17.46 -10.86
CA ALA A 308 1.83 18.57 -11.61
C ALA A 308 2.65 18.95 -12.86
N ALA A 309 3.98 18.92 -12.75
CA ALA A 309 4.87 19.21 -13.89
C ALA A 309 4.78 18.12 -14.97
N LEU A 310 4.78 16.83 -14.59
CA LEU A 310 4.67 15.73 -15.54
C LEU A 310 3.28 15.65 -16.16
N ASP A 311 2.22 15.88 -15.38
CA ASP A 311 0.85 15.97 -15.87
C ASP A 311 0.72 17.05 -16.95
N ALA A 312 1.27 18.24 -16.69
CA ALA A 312 1.30 19.35 -17.67
C ALA A 312 2.18 19.02 -18.90
N LEU A 313 3.36 18.43 -18.69
CA LEU A 313 4.31 18.07 -19.77
C LEU A 313 3.71 17.04 -20.72
N PHE A 314 3.08 15.99 -20.20
CA PHE A 314 2.47 14.92 -20.97
C PHE A 314 1.01 15.21 -21.35
N ARG A 315 0.47 16.38 -20.95
CA ARG A 315 -0.89 16.83 -21.24
C ARG A 315 -1.94 15.79 -20.85
N ILE A 316 -1.82 15.26 -19.63
CA ILE A 316 -2.77 14.27 -19.11
C ILE A 316 -4.11 14.98 -18.86
N PRO A 317 -5.24 14.45 -19.38
CA PRO A 317 -6.53 15.09 -19.19
C PRO A 317 -6.96 15.13 -17.71
N GLY A 318 -7.53 16.25 -17.27
CA GLY A 318 -8.05 16.43 -15.92
C GLY A 318 -7.57 17.72 -15.26
N ARG A 319 -7.89 17.88 -13.97
CA ARG A 319 -7.45 19.02 -13.18
C ARG A 319 -6.08 18.76 -12.58
N ASN A 320 -5.05 19.21 -13.23
CA ASN A 320 -3.64 19.00 -12.89
C ASN A 320 -3.34 19.07 -11.38
N TRP A 321 -3.64 20.19 -10.71
CA TRP A 321 -3.37 20.34 -9.28
C TRP A 321 -4.24 19.44 -8.39
N GLN A 322 -5.45 19.06 -8.82
CA GLN A 322 -6.27 18.12 -8.08
C GLN A 322 -5.69 16.70 -8.17
N VAL A 323 -5.17 16.30 -9.33
CA VAL A 323 -4.42 15.05 -9.51
C VAL A 323 -3.17 15.06 -8.65
N ALA A 324 -2.37 16.13 -8.72
CA ALA A 324 -1.14 16.26 -7.94
C ALA A 324 -1.38 16.17 -6.43
N ILE A 325 -2.34 16.92 -5.88
CA ILE A 325 -2.68 16.91 -4.45
C ILE A 325 -3.32 15.57 -4.06
N GLY A 326 -4.17 15.00 -4.91
CA GLY A 326 -4.81 13.70 -4.69
C GLY A 326 -3.82 12.54 -4.61
N LEU A 327 -2.63 12.67 -5.20
CA LEU A 327 -1.54 11.70 -5.17
C LEU A 327 -0.37 12.13 -4.24
N ALA A 328 -0.45 13.31 -3.61
CA ALA A 328 0.59 13.82 -2.72
C ALA A 328 0.44 13.26 -1.29
N GLN A 329 0.60 11.96 -1.14
CA GLN A 329 0.66 11.28 0.16
C GLN A 329 1.59 10.06 0.06
N ILE A 330 2.03 9.56 1.20
CA ILE A 330 2.76 8.30 1.30
C ILE A 330 1.73 7.17 1.41
N GLY A 331 1.78 6.20 0.50
CA GLY A 331 0.78 5.14 0.37
C GLY A 331 1.09 3.89 1.19
N GLU A 332 0.14 2.94 1.17
CA GLU A 332 0.24 1.66 1.89
C GLU A 332 1.39 0.76 1.42
N PHE A 333 1.73 0.77 0.14
CA PHE A 333 2.88 0.03 -0.37
C PHE A 333 4.22 0.55 0.19
N SER A 334 4.27 1.81 0.60
CA SER A 334 5.44 2.38 1.28
C SER A 334 5.75 1.67 2.59
N PHE A 335 4.75 1.12 3.28
CA PHE A 335 4.97 0.36 4.52
C PHE A 335 5.69 -0.96 4.25
N VAL A 336 5.38 -1.63 3.14
CA VAL A 336 6.07 -2.84 2.70
C VAL A 336 7.53 -2.54 2.36
N VAL A 337 7.75 -1.50 1.55
CA VAL A 337 9.09 -1.05 1.16
C VAL A 337 9.91 -0.61 2.37
N LEU A 338 9.30 0.12 3.31
CA LEU A 338 9.91 0.53 4.56
C LEU A 338 10.31 -0.67 5.42
N GLY A 339 9.42 -1.66 5.53
CA GLY A 339 9.68 -2.91 6.24
C GLY A 339 10.88 -3.68 5.70
N LEU A 340 11.10 -3.70 4.38
CA LEU A 340 12.30 -4.27 3.76
C LEU A 340 13.57 -3.56 4.22
N GLY A 341 13.57 -2.23 4.23
CA GLY A 341 14.73 -1.43 4.65
C GLY A 341 15.03 -1.57 6.14
N VAL A 342 14.00 -1.66 6.98
CA VAL A 342 14.15 -1.90 8.43
C VAL A 342 14.68 -3.31 8.69
N ALA A 343 14.12 -4.33 8.04
CA ALA A 343 14.55 -5.72 8.19
C ALA A 343 16.01 -5.93 7.73
N ALA A 344 16.43 -5.21 6.69
CA ALA A 344 17.82 -5.23 6.22
C ALA A 344 18.77 -4.35 7.06
N GLY A 345 18.27 -3.63 8.07
CA GLY A 345 19.08 -2.75 8.93
C GLY A 345 19.62 -1.50 8.24
N VAL A 346 19.09 -1.13 7.05
CA VAL A 346 19.53 0.05 6.28
C VAL A 346 18.68 1.30 6.55
N VAL A 347 17.56 1.15 7.27
CA VAL A 347 16.67 2.23 7.72
C VAL A 347 16.60 2.22 9.24
N SER A 348 16.85 3.36 9.88
CA SER A 348 16.81 3.50 11.33
C SER A 348 15.38 3.53 11.88
N ALA A 349 15.23 3.26 13.20
CA ALA A 349 13.94 3.36 13.87
C ALA A 349 13.36 4.80 13.83
N GLY A 350 14.21 5.84 13.92
CA GLY A 350 13.81 7.24 13.81
C GLY A 350 13.28 7.57 12.41
N GLN A 351 14.01 7.15 11.36
CA GLN A 351 13.59 7.29 9.96
C GLN A 351 12.27 6.58 9.68
N SER A 352 12.13 5.34 10.17
CA SER A 352 10.92 4.55 10.01
C SER A 352 9.72 5.21 10.70
N SER A 353 9.85 5.60 11.96
CA SER A 353 8.78 6.27 12.70
C SER A 353 8.38 7.60 12.06
N ALA A 354 9.34 8.37 11.56
CA ALA A 354 9.08 9.63 10.85
C ALA A 354 8.32 9.39 9.53
N ALA A 355 8.70 8.36 8.76
CA ALA A 355 8.01 7.98 7.51
C ALA A 355 6.56 7.57 7.78
N LEU A 356 6.31 6.74 8.80
CA LEU A 356 4.98 6.31 9.20
C LEU A 356 4.11 7.47 9.69
N ALA A 357 4.66 8.37 10.50
CA ALA A 357 3.98 9.58 10.95
C ALA A 357 3.64 10.50 9.77
N ALA A 358 4.60 10.71 8.85
CA ALA A 358 4.40 11.48 7.63
C ALA A 358 3.30 10.86 6.74
N ALA A 359 3.25 9.52 6.64
CA ALA A 359 2.20 8.83 5.90
C ALA A 359 0.81 9.14 6.48
N ALA A 360 0.62 9.00 7.79
CA ALA A 360 -0.65 9.30 8.45
C ALA A 360 -1.08 10.77 8.22
N ILE A 361 -0.16 11.71 8.39
CA ILE A 361 -0.41 13.14 8.20
C ILE A 361 -0.75 13.44 6.73
N THR A 362 0.04 12.93 5.79
CA THR A 362 -0.12 13.25 4.36
C THR A 362 -1.35 12.58 3.74
N ILE A 363 -1.74 11.39 4.19
CA ILE A 363 -3.01 10.75 3.84
C ILE A 363 -4.20 11.64 4.25
N ALA A 364 -4.17 12.17 5.47
CA ALA A 364 -5.22 13.07 5.95
C ALA A 364 -5.26 14.38 5.16
N LEU A 365 -4.12 15.02 4.96
CA LEU A 365 -4.01 16.31 4.25
C LEU A 365 -4.38 16.20 2.78
N SER A 366 -3.93 15.15 2.08
CA SER A 366 -4.27 14.93 0.67
C SER A 366 -5.78 14.72 0.47
N ALA A 367 -6.42 13.91 1.32
CA ALA A 367 -7.85 13.68 1.23
C ALA A 367 -8.68 14.95 1.45
N VAL A 368 -8.24 15.85 2.34
CA VAL A 368 -8.88 17.16 2.55
C VAL A 368 -8.56 18.10 1.39
N GLY A 369 -7.29 18.22 1.03
CA GLY A 369 -6.83 19.14 -0.03
C GLY A 369 -7.49 18.88 -1.38
N ALA A 370 -7.61 17.62 -1.78
CA ALA A 370 -8.27 17.25 -3.05
C ALA A 370 -9.77 17.62 -3.07
N ARG A 371 -10.43 17.73 -1.90
CA ARG A 371 -11.85 18.12 -1.78
C ARG A 371 -12.09 19.61 -1.75
N LEU A 372 -11.05 20.43 -1.62
CA LEU A 372 -11.17 21.89 -1.70
C LEU A 372 -11.43 22.38 -3.13
N PHE A 373 -11.14 21.56 -4.13
CA PHE A 373 -11.49 21.84 -5.52
C PHE A 373 -13.00 21.73 -5.73
N ARG A 374 -13.62 22.80 -6.22
CA ARG A 374 -15.06 22.80 -6.56
C ARG A 374 -15.25 22.13 -7.93
N PRO A 375 -16.34 21.31 -8.09
CA PRO A 375 -16.75 20.86 -9.42
C PRO A 375 -17.03 22.07 -10.31
N ASN A 376 -16.62 22.04 -11.57
CA ASN A 376 -17.13 23.02 -12.53
C ASN A 376 -18.63 22.78 -12.72
N ALA A 377 -19.44 23.84 -12.60
CA ALA A 377 -20.89 23.75 -12.73
C ALA A 377 -21.35 23.16 -14.08
N ASP A 378 -20.53 23.27 -15.12
CA ASP A 378 -20.83 22.78 -16.45
C ASP A 378 -20.64 21.25 -16.63
N LEU A 379 -19.80 20.62 -15.77
CA LEU A 379 -19.58 19.16 -15.79
C LEU A 379 -20.54 18.38 -14.88
N ALA A 380 -21.28 19.06 -14.03
CA ALA A 380 -22.30 18.44 -13.17
C ALA A 380 -23.61 18.14 -13.91
N ARG A 381 -23.76 18.56 -15.18
CA ARG A 381 -24.94 18.42 -16.03
C ARG A 381 -24.78 17.43 -17.19
N ALA A 382 -23.58 16.85 -17.38
CA ALA A 382 -23.31 15.77 -18.30
C ALA A 382 -23.15 14.43 -17.53
#